data_9c85576d06e09460d651e92cfae3e954
#
_entry.id   9c85576d06e09460d651e92cfae3e954
#
_cell.length_a   1.000
_cell.length_b   1.000
_cell.length_c   1.000
_cell.angle_alpha   90.00
_cell.angle_beta   90.00
_cell.angle_gamma   90.00
#
_symmetry.space_group_name_H-M   'P 1'
#
loop_
_entity.id
_entity.type
_entity.pdbx_description
1 polymer ?
#
loop_
_entity_poly.entity_id
_entity_poly.type
_entity_poly.pdbx_seq_one_letter_code
_entity_poly.pdbx_strand_id
1 'polypeptide(L)'
;MRAPLTKLARPSGALAMVAVDQREALRGMFAAHQSTPVPDSQLTQFKVDVARELSPYASALLVDQEFGIDEIINQKALTGSCGLIAAADLLVGPAGGAATDTAIDPDIDPIRMRDIGSVGLKFLILWRNDESPDSRAKLVEDFNKLCQISGLPSIIEIIVK
;
A
#
# COMPACT_ATOMS: atom_id res chain seq x y z
N MET A 1 -11.29 -20.67 0.30
CA MET A 1 -10.17 -20.99 1.24
C MET A 1 -9.64 -19.67 1.78
N ARG A 2 -9.43 -19.52 3.10
CA ARG A 2 -8.85 -18.27 3.62
C ARG A 2 -7.36 -18.21 3.29
N ALA A 3 -6.89 -17.08 2.75
CA ALA A 3 -5.48 -16.88 2.47
C ALA A 3 -4.65 -16.91 3.77
N PRO A 4 -3.51 -17.59 3.78
CA PRO A 4 -2.71 -17.71 4.99
C PRO A 4 -2.04 -16.36 5.35
N LEU A 5 -2.20 -15.92 6.61
CA LEU A 5 -1.53 -14.72 7.14
C LEU A 5 -0.06 -14.97 7.53
N THR A 6 0.41 -16.20 7.42
CA THR A 6 1.76 -16.61 7.86
C THR A 6 2.89 -15.85 7.16
N LYS A 7 2.66 -15.42 5.93
CA LYS A 7 3.65 -14.62 5.18
C LYS A 7 3.69 -13.15 5.57
N LEU A 8 2.73 -12.68 6.37
CA LEU A 8 2.67 -11.32 6.92
C LEU A 8 3.27 -11.25 8.32
N ALA A 9 3.49 -12.39 8.96
CA ALA A 9 3.91 -12.49 10.34
C ALA A 9 5.36 -12.98 10.48
N ARG A 10 6.00 -12.57 11.57
CA ARG A 10 7.26 -13.16 12.03
C ARG A 10 7.03 -14.60 12.50
N PRO A 11 8.09 -15.42 12.68
CA PRO A 11 7.97 -16.75 13.26
C PRO A 11 7.27 -16.78 14.63
N SER A 12 7.34 -15.68 15.39
CA SER A 12 6.62 -15.51 16.66
C SER A 12 5.11 -15.28 16.51
N GLY A 13 4.60 -15.09 15.29
CA GLY A 13 3.23 -14.70 15.00
C GLY A 13 2.99 -13.18 15.04
N ALA A 14 3.99 -12.37 15.42
CA ALA A 14 3.85 -10.92 15.48
C ALA A 14 3.82 -10.29 14.07
N LEU A 15 2.95 -9.30 13.90
CA LEU A 15 2.89 -8.44 12.72
C LEU A 15 3.72 -7.18 12.99
N ALA A 16 4.84 -7.02 12.31
CA ALA A 16 5.73 -5.86 12.41
C ALA A 16 5.90 -5.28 11.01
N MET A 17 4.85 -4.64 10.52
CA MET A 17 4.78 -4.11 9.17
C MET A 17 5.28 -2.66 9.12
N VAL A 18 5.97 -2.31 8.03
CA VAL A 18 6.37 -0.94 7.71
C VAL A 18 5.57 -0.49 6.50
N ALA A 19 5.09 0.76 6.50
CA ALA A 19 4.33 1.35 5.40
C ALA A 19 5.11 2.51 4.76
N VAL A 20 5.18 2.51 3.43
CA VAL A 20 5.80 3.56 2.60
C VAL A 20 4.98 3.79 1.32
N ASP A 21 3.67 3.64 1.44
CA ASP A 21 2.71 3.74 0.34
C ASP A 21 2.21 5.17 0.06
N GLN A 22 2.74 6.19 0.78
CA GLN A 22 2.43 7.59 0.51
C GLN A 22 2.98 8.00 -0.87
N ARG A 23 2.19 8.77 -1.63
CA ARG A 23 2.52 9.27 -2.97
C ARG A 23 2.71 10.79 -2.92
N GLU A 24 1.69 11.54 -3.28
CA GLU A 24 1.75 13.01 -3.27
C GLU A 24 1.95 13.62 -1.87
N ALA A 25 1.49 12.95 -0.81
CA ALA A 25 1.79 13.37 0.55
C ALA A 25 3.29 13.31 0.85
N LEU A 26 3.98 12.24 0.40
CA LEU A 26 5.44 12.13 0.53
C LEU A 26 6.15 13.21 -0.31
N ARG A 27 5.69 13.47 -1.54
CA ARG A 27 6.20 14.57 -2.38
C ARG A 27 6.10 15.91 -1.66
N GLY A 28 4.94 16.17 -1.03
CA GLY A 28 4.74 17.38 -0.23
C GLY A 28 5.70 17.50 0.96
N MET A 29 6.00 16.38 1.63
CA MET A 29 6.98 16.36 2.72
C MET A 29 8.39 16.75 2.22
N PHE A 30 8.85 16.18 1.10
CA PHE A 30 10.13 16.58 0.51
C PHE A 30 10.13 18.05 0.06
N ALA A 31 9.07 18.50 -0.61
CA ALA A 31 8.95 19.87 -1.10
C ALA A 31 9.00 20.91 0.04
N ALA A 32 8.55 20.56 1.23
CA ALA A 32 8.64 21.44 2.40
C ALA A 32 10.08 21.69 2.89
N HIS A 33 11.05 20.85 2.45
CA HIS A 33 12.44 20.89 2.92
C HIS A 33 13.46 21.10 1.80
N GLN A 34 13.03 21.35 0.55
CA GLN A 34 13.91 21.64 -0.59
C GLN A 34 13.30 22.72 -1.49
N SER A 35 14.14 23.47 -2.18
CA SER A 35 13.72 24.55 -3.09
C SER A 35 13.51 24.09 -4.53
N THR A 36 13.98 22.89 -4.87
CA THR A 36 13.81 22.30 -6.20
C THR A 36 12.56 21.43 -6.27
N PRO A 37 11.93 21.32 -7.44
CA PRO A 37 10.83 20.35 -7.62
C PRO A 37 11.23 18.93 -7.21
N VAL A 38 10.31 18.17 -6.64
CA VAL A 38 10.51 16.76 -6.24
C VAL A 38 10.14 15.87 -7.43
N PRO A 39 11.10 15.26 -8.13
CA PRO A 39 10.81 14.36 -9.24
C PRO A 39 10.31 13.00 -8.73
N ASP A 40 9.61 12.24 -9.59
CA ASP A 40 9.13 10.89 -9.29
C ASP A 40 10.27 9.95 -8.89
N SER A 41 11.42 10.09 -9.54
CA SER A 41 12.61 9.31 -9.23
C SER A 41 13.10 9.48 -7.79
N GLN A 42 12.86 10.64 -7.15
CA GLN A 42 13.20 10.86 -5.76
C GLN A 42 12.28 10.07 -4.83
N LEU A 43 10.98 10.00 -5.14
CA LEU A 43 10.02 9.17 -4.39
C LEU A 43 10.37 7.69 -4.53
N THR A 44 10.64 7.26 -5.76
CA THR A 44 11.03 5.87 -6.05
C THR A 44 12.31 5.48 -5.31
N GLN A 45 13.36 6.31 -5.39
CA GLN A 45 14.62 6.01 -4.72
C GLN A 45 14.44 5.93 -3.20
N PHE A 46 13.68 6.86 -2.62
CA PHE A 46 13.39 6.82 -1.19
C PHE A 46 12.71 5.50 -0.77
N LYS A 47 11.73 5.03 -1.56
CA LYS A 47 11.03 3.77 -1.26
C LYS A 47 11.94 2.55 -1.40
N VAL A 48 12.82 2.55 -2.38
CA VAL A 48 13.84 1.52 -2.55
C VAL A 48 14.81 1.51 -1.35
N ASP A 49 15.25 2.67 -0.89
CA ASP A 49 16.16 2.79 0.25
C ASP A 49 15.46 2.34 1.55
N VAL A 50 14.21 2.74 1.76
CA VAL A 50 13.39 2.25 2.88
C VAL A 50 13.27 0.72 2.83
N ALA A 51 13.04 0.14 1.65
CA ALA A 51 12.96 -1.31 1.49
C ALA A 51 14.26 -1.99 1.90
N ARG A 52 15.42 -1.48 1.45
CA ARG A 52 16.74 -2.05 1.81
C ARG A 52 17.02 -1.97 3.30
N GLU A 53 16.79 -0.80 3.89
CA GLU A 53 17.19 -0.54 5.27
C GLU A 53 16.23 -1.16 6.28
N LEU A 54 14.92 -1.16 6.00
CA LEU A 54 13.92 -1.55 6.99
C LEU A 54 13.34 -2.96 6.80
N SER A 55 13.40 -3.54 5.60
CA SER A 55 12.86 -4.89 5.39
C SER A 55 13.52 -5.98 6.24
N PRO A 56 14.81 -5.92 6.62
CA PRO A 56 15.40 -6.89 7.55
C PRO A 56 14.73 -6.91 8.93
N TYR A 57 14.11 -5.81 9.32
CA TYR A 57 13.47 -5.63 10.63
C TYR A 57 11.95 -5.71 10.57
N ALA A 58 11.36 -5.83 9.39
CA ALA A 58 9.92 -5.88 9.18
C ALA A 58 9.44 -7.31 8.87
N SER A 59 8.19 -7.61 9.21
CA SER A 59 7.54 -8.84 8.74
C SER A 59 6.95 -8.64 7.34
N ALA A 60 6.56 -7.42 6.99
CA ALA A 60 6.12 -7.05 5.65
C ALA A 60 6.32 -5.55 5.42
N LEU A 61 6.45 -5.16 4.14
CA LEU A 61 6.55 -3.79 3.66
C LEU A 61 5.34 -3.48 2.78
N LEU A 62 4.60 -2.43 3.13
CA LEU A 62 3.48 -1.89 2.35
C LEU A 62 3.99 -0.80 1.41
N VAL A 63 3.74 -0.96 0.12
CA VAL A 63 4.21 -0.06 -0.93
C VAL A 63 3.11 0.17 -1.98
N ASP A 64 3.09 1.34 -2.60
CA ASP A 64 2.28 1.65 -3.79
C ASP A 64 2.94 1.11 -5.08
N GLN A 65 2.11 0.88 -6.11
CA GLN A 65 2.63 0.43 -7.41
C GLN A 65 3.21 1.58 -8.26
N GLU A 66 2.76 2.82 -8.04
CA GLU A 66 3.10 3.96 -8.89
C GLU A 66 4.59 4.33 -8.80
N PHE A 67 5.15 4.35 -7.58
CA PHE A 67 6.54 4.79 -7.35
C PHE A 67 7.43 3.73 -6.69
N GLY A 68 6.90 2.59 -6.25
CA GLY A 68 7.69 1.71 -5.39
C GLY A 68 7.86 0.29 -5.88
N ILE A 69 6.79 -0.42 -6.14
CA ILE A 69 6.79 -1.89 -6.27
C ILE A 69 7.77 -2.37 -7.35
N ASP A 70 7.67 -1.84 -8.55
CA ASP A 70 8.45 -2.35 -9.67
C ASP A 70 9.95 -2.16 -9.45
N GLU A 71 10.36 -1.00 -8.95
CA GLU A 71 11.77 -0.72 -8.73
C GLU A 71 12.35 -1.47 -7.52
N ILE A 72 11.57 -1.66 -6.46
CA ILE A 72 11.95 -2.52 -5.32
C ILE A 72 12.23 -3.95 -5.77
N ILE A 73 11.41 -4.48 -6.68
CA ILE A 73 11.59 -5.84 -7.23
C ILE A 73 12.79 -5.88 -8.17
N ASN A 74 12.90 -4.94 -9.11
CA ASN A 74 13.99 -4.88 -10.08
C ASN A 74 15.35 -4.79 -9.41
N GLN A 75 15.46 -3.99 -8.35
CA GLN A 75 16.69 -3.83 -7.58
C GLN A 75 16.89 -4.87 -6.48
N LYS A 76 15.94 -5.80 -6.31
CA LYS A 76 15.97 -6.82 -5.23
C LYS A 76 16.18 -6.19 -3.86
N ALA A 77 15.51 -5.07 -3.62
CA ALA A 77 15.71 -4.27 -2.41
C ALA A 77 15.02 -4.86 -1.17
N LEU A 78 14.11 -5.82 -1.35
CA LEU A 78 13.38 -6.45 -0.26
C LEU A 78 14.13 -7.69 0.25
N THR A 79 14.31 -7.80 1.56
CA THR A 79 14.86 -9.02 2.18
C THR A 79 13.87 -10.18 2.03
N GLY A 80 14.37 -11.38 1.72
CA GLY A 80 13.52 -12.55 1.42
C GLY A 80 12.60 -13.02 2.55
N SER A 81 12.83 -12.58 3.80
CA SER A 81 11.94 -12.83 4.95
C SER A 81 10.84 -11.79 5.14
N CYS A 82 10.90 -10.68 4.41
CA CYS A 82 9.91 -9.60 4.47
C CYS A 82 8.87 -9.76 3.36
N GLY A 83 7.59 -9.82 3.71
CA GLY A 83 6.51 -9.90 2.74
C GLY A 83 6.27 -8.55 2.05
N LEU A 84 5.89 -8.56 0.78
CA LEU A 84 5.45 -7.37 0.05
C LEU A 84 3.93 -7.22 0.15
N ILE A 85 3.43 -6.07 0.56
CA ILE A 85 2.01 -5.72 0.53
C ILE A 85 1.84 -4.61 -0.50
N ALA A 86 0.92 -4.81 -1.45
CA ALA A 86 0.60 -3.79 -2.44
C ALA A 86 -0.57 -2.92 -1.98
N ALA A 87 -0.41 -1.60 -2.05
CA ALA A 87 -1.51 -0.66 -1.88
C ALA A 87 -2.43 -0.73 -3.10
N ALA A 88 -3.73 -0.88 -2.86
CA ALA A 88 -4.78 -0.98 -3.87
C ALA A 88 -5.76 0.20 -3.80
N ASP A 89 -5.42 1.22 -3.05
CA ASP A 89 -6.24 2.43 -2.88
C ASP A 89 -5.76 3.56 -3.78
N LEU A 90 -6.74 4.32 -4.26
CA LEU A 90 -6.57 5.63 -4.87
C LEU A 90 -7.21 6.67 -3.94
N LEU A 91 -6.40 7.64 -3.50
CA LEU A 91 -6.90 8.74 -2.69
C LEU A 91 -7.52 9.80 -3.61
N VAL A 92 -8.77 10.14 -3.35
CA VAL A 92 -9.55 11.13 -4.11
C VAL A 92 -9.59 12.44 -3.33
N GLY A 93 -9.27 13.54 -3.98
CA GLY A 93 -9.30 14.86 -3.36
C GLY A 93 -8.80 15.96 -4.29
N PRO A 94 -8.87 17.23 -3.85
CA PRO A 94 -8.34 18.35 -4.61
C PRO A 94 -6.81 18.26 -4.72
N ALA A 95 -6.27 18.72 -5.83
CA ALA A 95 -4.83 18.76 -6.05
C ALA A 95 -4.12 19.53 -4.90
N GLY A 96 -3.12 18.88 -4.27
CA GLY A 96 -2.39 19.44 -3.14
C GLY A 96 -3.16 19.54 -1.81
N GLY A 97 -4.41 19.07 -1.78
CA GLY A 97 -5.26 19.04 -0.58
C GLY A 97 -5.30 17.67 0.11
N ALA A 98 -5.98 17.64 1.26
CA ALA A 98 -6.24 16.38 1.95
C ALA A 98 -7.22 15.51 1.15
N ALA A 99 -7.01 14.21 1.17
CA ALA A 99 -7.95 13.27 0.58
C ALA A 99 -9.36 13.44 1.20
N THR A 100 -10.34 13.53 0.34
CA THR A 100 -11.76 13.66 0.71
C THR A 100 -12.50 12.35 0.59
N ASP A 101 -11.99 11.40 -0.21
CA ASP A 101 -12.56 10.08 -0.41
C ASP A 101 -11.49 9.08 -0.83
N THR A 102 -11.87 7.81 -0.95
CA THR A 102 -11.01 6.73 -1.45
C THR A 102 -11.76 5.89 -2.47
N ALA A 103 -11.03 5.38 -3.44
CA ALA A 103 -11.51 4.41 -4.42
C ALA A 103 -10.52 3.25 -4.52
N ILE A 104 -10.97 2.11 -5.04
CA ILE A 104 -10.05 1.06 -5.48
C ILE A 104 -9.30 1.59 -6.70
N ASP A 105 -7.98 1.47 -6.69
CA ASP A 105 -7.15 1.85 -7.83
C ASP A 105 -7.55 1.01 -9.06
N PRO A 106 -8.02 1.64 -10.15
CA PRO A 106 -8.47 0.92 -11.33
C PRO A 106 -7.34 0.19 -12.06
N ASP A 107 -6.08 0.60 -11.82
CA ASP A 107 -4.90 0.03 -12.45
C ASP A 107 -4.31 -1.13 -11.64
N ILE A 108 -4.87 -1.43 -10.46
CA ILE A 108 -4.40 -2.57 -9.66
C ILE A 108 -4.80 -3.90 -10.28
N ASP A 109 -3.84 -4.67 -10.72
CA ASP A 109 -4.04 -6.06 -11.14
C ASP A 109 -3.68 -7.01 -9.99
N PRO A 110 -4.69 -7.61 -9.32
CA PRO A 110 -4.45 -8.48 -8.17
C PRO A 110 -3.73 -9.78 -8.53
N ILE A 111 -3.87 -10.24 -9.78
CA ILE A 111 -3.17 -11.43 -10.27
C ILE A 111 -1.70 -11.11 -10.47
N ARG A 112 -1.39 -9.98 -11.13
CA ARG A 112 -0.01 -9.50 -11.26
C ARG A 112 0.63 -9.33 -9.88
N MET A 113 -0.07 -8.71 -8.93
CA MET A 113 0.47 -8.53 -7.57
C MET A 113 0.83 -9.88 -6.93
N ARG A 114 -0.03 -10.89 -7.02
CA ARG A 114 0.28 -12.24 -6.54
C ARG A 114 1.50 -12.82 -7.26
N ASP A 115 1.56 -12.70 -8.57
CA ASP A 115 2.58 -13.35 -9.42
C ASP A 115 3.97 -12.73 -9.21
N ILE A 116 4.05 -11.46 -8.85
CA ILE A 116 5.31 -10.80 -8.44
C ILE A 116 5.68 -11.07 -6.97
N GLY A 117 4.87 -11.86 -6.24
CA GLY A 117 5.18 -12.31 -4.89
C GLY A 117 4.57 -11.49 -3.76
N SER A 118 3.61 -10.60 -4.04
CA SER A 118 2.88 -9.94 -2.95
C SER A 118 2.19 -10.95 -2.04
N VAL A 119 2.19 -10.65 -0.76
CA VAL A 119 1.61 -11.50 0.30
C VAL A 119 0.29 -10.94 0.84
N GLY A 120 -0.16 -9.79 0.35
CA GLY A 120 -1.43 -9.16 0.70
C GLY A 120 -1.69 -7.91 -0.15
N LEU A 121 -2.95 -7.50 -0.18
CA LEU A 121 -3.38 -6.21 -0.72
C LEU A 121 -3.93 -5.35 0.42
N LYS A 122 -3.65 -4.06 0.38
CA LYS A 122 -4.14 -3.08 1.37
C LYS A 122 -5.06 -2.08 0.71
N PHE A 123 -6.14 -1.76 1.38
CA PHE A 123 -7.08 -0.71 0.98
C PHE A 123 -7.32 0.24 2.15
N LEU A 124 -7.04 1.53 1.93
CA LEU A 124 -7.38 2.60 2.86
C LEU A 124 -8.79 3.08 2.60
N ILE A 125 -9.60 3.18 3.64
CA ILE A 125 -10.95 3.75 3.57
C ILE A 125 -11.09 4.92 4.55
N LEU A 126 -11.60 6.04 4.04
CA LEU A 126 -11.99 7.18 4.87
C LEU A 126 -13.40 6.94 5.41
N TRP A 127 -13.50 6.65 6.71
CA TRP A 127 -14.78 6.47 7.37
C TRP A 127 -15.27 7.77 7.99
N ARG A 128 -16.48 8.16 7.63
CA ARG A 128 -17.14 9.37 8.14
C ARG A 128 -18.54 9.02 8.63
N ASN A 129 -19.02 9.77 9.61
CA ASN A 129 -20.41 9.71 10.04
C ASN A 129 -21.25 10.63 9.14
N ASP A 130 -21.45 10.21 7.90
CA ASP A 130 -22.23 10.92 6.88
C ASP A 130 -23.27 9.98 6.23
N GLU A 131 -23.92 10.46 5.18
CA GLU A 131 -25.02 9.77 4.49
C GLU A 131 -24.61 8.55 3.65
N SER A 132 -23.35 8.14 3.64
CA SER A 132 -22.82 7.10 2.74
C SER A 132 -22.22 5.85 3.41
N PRO A 133 -22.72 5.33 4.56
CA PRO A 133 -22.15 4.13 5.16
C PRO A 133 -22.25 2.91 4.23
N ASP A 134 -23.34 2.78 3.47
CA ASP A 134 -23.57 1.67 2.56
C ASP A 134 -22.59 1.67 1.38
N SER A 135 -22.25 2.85 0.84
CA SER A 135 -21.28 2.96 -0.25
C SER A 135 -19.88 2.55 0.19
N ARG A 136 -19.50 2.88 1.42
CA ARG A 136 -18.20 2.47 2.01
C ARG A 136 -18.16 0.99 2.31
N ALA A 137 -19.24 0.43 2.85
CA ALA A 137 -19.36 -1.01 3.06
C ALA A 137 -19.23 -1.76 1.73
N LYS A 138 -19.86 -1.23 0.66
CA LYS A 138 -19.75 -1.79 -0.69
C LYS A 138 -18.31 -1.74 -1.23
N LEU A 139 -17.58 -0.64 -1.03
CA LEU A 139 -16.17 -0.55 -1.43
C LEU A 139 -15.31 -1.62 -0.75
N VAL A 140 -15.52 -1.86 0.55
CA VAL A 140 -14.83 -2.93 1.28
C VAL A 140 -15.19 -4.30 0.73
N GLU A 141 -16.47 -4.52 0.41
CA GLU A 141 -16.93 -5.77 -0.21
C GLU A 141 -16.27 -6.00 -1.58
N ASP A 142 -16.24 -4.96 -2.42
CA ASP A 142 -15.65 -5.05 -3.76
C ASP A 142 -14.13 -5.25 -3.68
N PHE A 143 -13.43 -4.60 -2.74
CA PHE A 143 -12.03 -4.87 -2.47
C PHE A 143 -11.78 -6.31 -1.99
N ASN A 144 -12.64 -6.84 -1.11
CA ASN A 144 -12.53 -8.22 -0.68
C ASN A 144 -12.73 -9.22 -1.84
N LYS A 145 -13.63 -8.94 -2.78
CA LYS A 145 -13.79 -9.74 -4.01
C LYS A 145 -12.52 -9.70 -4.87
N LEU A 146 -11.90 -8.53 -5.01
CA LEU A 146 -10.62 -8.39 -5.70
C LEU A 146 -9.53 -9.28 -5.06
N CYS A 147 -9.42 -9.26 -3.75
CA CYS A 147 -8.48 -10.12 -3.01
C CYS A 147 -8.78 -11.61 -3.20
N GLN A 148 -10.06 -12.01 -3.24
CA GLN A 148 -10.47 -13.40 -3.47
C GLN A 148 -10.04 -13.91 -4.85
N ILE A 149 -10.08 -13.08 -5.88
CA ILE A 149 -9.64 -13.43 -7.25
C ILE A 149 -8.17 -13.84 -7.25
N SER A 150 -7.33 -13.13 -6.54
CA SER A 150 -5.88 -13.41 -6.45
C SER A 150 -5.53 -14.45 -5.38
N GLY A 151 -6.43 -14.69 -4.41
CA GLY A 151 -6.13 -15.49 -3.22
C GLY A 151 -5.22 -14.79 -2.21
N LEU A 152 -5.03 -13.46 -2.34
CA LEU A 152 -4.26 -12.65 -1.40
C LEU A 152 -5.12 -12.25 -0.19
N PRO A 153 -4.53 -12.16 1.03
CA PRO A 153 -5.18 -11.54 2.18
C PRO A 153 -5.55 -10.08 1.91
N SER A 154 -6.72 -9.67 2.41
CA SER A 154 -7.13 -8.26 2.44
C SER A 154 -6.70 -7.60 3.74
N ILE A 155 -6.13 -6.40 3.65
CA ILE A 155 -5.79 -5.54 4.77
C ILE A 155 -6.59 -4.26 4.59
N ILE A 156 -7.44 -3.94 5.58
CA ILE A 156 -8.24 -2.72 5.57
C ILE A 156 -7.66 -1.74 6.58
N GLU A 157 -7.25 -0.58 6.10
CA GLU A 157 -6.87 0.55 6.92
C GLU A 157 -8.04 1.54 7.00
N ILE A 158 -8.52 1.82 8.22
CA ILE A 158 -9.67 2.70 8.43
C ILE A 158 -9.18 4.00 9.05
N ILE A 159 -9.38 5.12 8.36
CA ILE A 159 -9.19 6.46 8.90
C ILE A 159 -10.55 7.06 9.19
N VAL A 160 -10.81 7.34 10.45
CA VAL A 160 -12.06 7.97 10.92
C VAL A 160 -11.89 9.48 10.92
N LYS A 161 -12.82 10.20 10.28
CA LYS A 161 -12.86 11.68 10.22
C LYS A 161 -14.19 12.22 10.73
#